data_49d207aadc425e4807bd8083dcd56e5c
#
_entry.id   49d207aadc425e4807bd8083dcd56e5c
#
_cell.length_a   1.000
_cell.length_b   1.000
_cell.length_c   1.000
_cell.angle_alpha   90.00
_cell.angle_beta   90.00
_cell.angle_gamma   90.00
#
_symmetry.space_group_name_H-M   'P 1'
#
loop_
_entity.id
_entity.type
_entity.pdbx_description
1 polymer ?
#
loop_
_entity_poly.entity_id
_entity_poly.type
_entity_poly.pdbx_seq_one_letter_code
_entity_poly.pdbx_strand_id
1 'polypeptide(L)'
;MKILGIRFRQMGDAILTTVVLNSLKKSFPGCSIDFVLNDKICPLFEGHPSIDRLISFTEEERHSFFRYIKKVYHIVHSTHYDVIIDMRSTMNTMLFAQLSPSTRYRIGIKKGYTKLAFNCFVPRSRAGQSMIDHNLDMLKPLEKEGKLALDDHFTLHITPAEQDAYDQYLKAQGIELNKPILLAGVTAKLDYKTWNEGRMTWTLQQFIQKYPDVQVIFNYAPGKEKENAYRIYEQLGKPKQVRIQVEAKSQRELVALANRVTMYFGNEGGGRHIVHACGKPSFVIVAPTTNKTTWLPQNDVPTDGIAVTDIGGDCLKTHSSQNVS
;
A
#
# COMPACT_ATOMS: atom_id res chain seq x y z
N MET A 1 16.19 18.58 -12.38
CA MET A 1 15.41 18.85 -11.15
C MET A 1 15.64 17.70 -10.16
N LYS A 2 16.07 18.00 -8.94
CA LYS A 2 16.28 17.01 -7.86
C LYS A 2 15.14 17.09 -6.85
N ILE A 3 14.50 15.97 -6.57
CA ILE A 3 13.25 15.90 -5.80
C ILE A 3 13.45 14.98 -4.58
N LEU A 4 12.96 15.38 -3.42
CA LEU A 4 12.88 14.57 -2.21
C LEU A 4 11.42 14.28 -1.88
N GLY A 5 10.98 13.04 -2.01
CA GLY A 5 9.68 12.55 -1.54
C GLY A 5 9.78 11.95 -0.15
N ILE A 6 8.83 12.24 0.74
CA ILE A 6 8.87 11.75 2.13
C ILE A 6 7.54 11.08 2.48
N ARG A 7 7.60 9.78 2.89
CA ARG A 7 6.42 9.03 3.31
C ARG A 7 6.73 8.01 4.41
N PHE A 8 6.69 8.42 5.67
CA PHE A 8 6.77 7.51 6.82
C PHE A 8 5.37 6.97 7.15
N ARG A 9 5.01 5.79 6.67
CA ARG A 9 3.71 5.18 6.96
C ARG A 9 3.72 3.65 6.80
N GLN A 10 2.52 3.06 6.91
CA GLN A 10 2.25 1.65 6.60
C GLN A 10 2.49 1.37 5.12
N MET A 11 2.75 0.11 4.79
CA MET A 11 3.06 -0.37 3.44
C MET A 11 2.05 0.11 2.38
N GLY A 12 0.76 -0.06 2.62
CA GLY A 12 -0.27 0.34 1.66
C GLY A 12 -0.26 1.83 1.33
N ASP A 13 -0.12 2.70 2.36
CA ASP A 13 0.02 4.15 2.15
C ASP A 13 1.24 4.51 1.30
N ALA A 14 2.37 3.81 1.50
CA ALA A 14 3.60 4.07 0.75
C ALA A 14 3.45 3.61 -0.72
N ILE A 15 2.81 2.47 -0.96
CA ILE A 15 2.52 1.99 -2.32
C ILE A 15 1.69 3.02 -3.08
N LEU A 16 0.61 3.53 -2.48
CA LEU A 16 -0.25 4.54 -3.11
C LEU A 16 0.47 5.85 -3.45
N THR A 17 1.61 6.17 -2.80
CA THR A 17 2.38 7.37 -3.14
C THR A 17 3.24 7.23 -4.38
N THR A 18 3.40 6.02 -4.94
CA THR A 18 4.15 5.86 -6.19
C THR A 18 3.48 6.55 -7.37
N VAL A 19 2.16 6.84 -7.32
CA VAL A 19 1.48 7.69 -8.33
C VAL A 19 2.13 9.07 -8.44
N VAL A 20 2.60 9.64 -7.31
CA VAL A 20 3.32 10.92 -7.29
C VAL A 20 4.66 10.79 -8.00
N LEU A 21 5.41 9.73 -7.70
CA LEU A 21 6.74 9.49 -8.26
C LEU A 21 6.66 9.18 -9.75
N ASN A 22 5.68 8.36 -10.17
CA ASN A 22 5.43 8.04 -11.58
C ASN A 22 5.06 9.30 -12.37
N SER A 23 4.13 10.11 -11.83
CA SER A 23 3.71 11.38 -12.43
C SER A 23 4.86 12.38 -12.55
N LEU A 24 5.75 12.45 -11.56
CA LEU A 24 6.94 13.31 -11.60
C LEU A 24 7.90 12.89 -12.71
N LYS A 25 8.18 11.59 -12.85
CA LYS A 25 9.04 11.08 -13.94
C LYS A 25 8.45 11.33 -15.32
N LYS A 26 7.11 11.21 -15.46
CA LYS A 26 6.39 11.50 -16.71
C LYS A 26 6.36 13.00 -17.01
N SER A 27 6.14 13.84 -16.00
CA SER A 27 6.00 15.29 -16.17
C SER A 27 7.34 15.99 -16.41
N PHE A 28 8.40 15.49 -15.79
CA PHE A 28 9.73 16.10 -15.80
C PHE A 28 10.79 15.06 -16.20
N PRO A 29 10.91 14.70 -17.48
CA PRO A 29 11.92 13.77 -17.95
C PRO A 29 13.32 14.21 -17.51
N GLY A 30 14.11 13.28 -16.94
CA GLY A 30 15.44 13.59 -16.40
C GLY A 30 15.43 14.14 -14.96
N CYS A 31 14.29 14.27 -14.30
CA CYS A 31 14.29 14.53 -12.85
C CYS A 31 14.89 13.34 -12.08
N SER A 32 15.55 13.65 -10.97
CA SER A 32 16.06 12.62 -10.05
C SER A 32 15.26 12.67 -8.74
N ILE A 33 14.79 11.50 -8.30
CA ILE A 33 13.90 11.37 -7.14
C ILE A 33 14.57 10.52 -6.06
N ASP A 34 14.78 11.13 -4.90
CA ASP A 34 15.12 10.44 -3.68
C ASP A 34 13.85 10.21 -2.86
N PHE A 35 13.66 8.99 -2.34
CA PHE A 35 12.45 8.65 -1.61
C PHE A 35 12.75 8.18 -0.19
N VAL A 36 12.18 8.87 0.81
CA VAL A 36 12.40 8.62 2.24
C VAL A 36 11.28 7.75 2.80
N LEU A 37 11.66 6.62 3.40
CA LEU A 37 10.75 5.61 3.93
C LEU A 37 11.23 5.05 5.28
N ASN A 38 10.36 4.27 5.94
CA ASN A 38 10.78 3.38 7.02
C ASN A 38 11.62 2.23 6.45
N ASP A 39 12.65 1.82 7.16
CA ASP A 39 13.52 0.69 6.82
C ASP A 39 12.76 -0.60 6.49
N LYS A 40 11.74 -0.93 7.29
CA LYS A 40 10.93 -2.16 7.14
C LYS A 40 10.16 -2.25 5.81
N ILE A 41 9.94 -1.12 5.13
CA ILE A 41 9.21 -1.10 3.85
C ILE A 41 10.09 -0.67 2.66
N CYS A 42 11.30 -0.19 2.90
CA CYS A 42 12.25 0.16 1.85
C CYS A 42 12.49 -0.96 0.83
N PRO A 43 12.69 -2.23 1.25
CA PRO A 43 12.95 -3.32 0.30
C PRO A 43 11.86 -3.46 -0.78
N LEU A 44 10.61 -3.15 -0.44
CA LEU A 44 9.49 -3.21 -1.38
C LEU A 44 9.67 -2.30 -2.61
N PHE A 45 10.45 -1.22 -2.47
CA PHE A 45 10.65 -0.21 -3.51
C PHE A 45 12.02 -0.30 -4.21
N GLU A 46 12.83 -1.31 -3.87
CA GLU A 46 14.12 -1.53 -4.53
C GLU A 46 13.95 -1.78 -6.02
N GLY A 47 14.75 -1.09 -6.84
CA GLY A 47 14.69 -1.19 -8.28
C GLY A 47 13.46 -0.53 -8.93
N HIS A 48 12.66 0.24 -8.18
CA HIS A 48 11.51 0.93 -8.75
C HIS A 48 11.95 2.00 -9.76
N PRO A 49 11.43 1.99 -11.01
CA PRO A 49 11.93 2.84 -12.09
C PRO A 49 11.77 4.35 -11.84
N SER A 50 10.84 4.73 -10.99
CA SER A 50 10.60 6.14 -10.62
C SER A 50 11.39 6.60 -9.38
N ILE A 51 12.30 5.77 -8.84
CA ILE A 51 13.08 6.10 -7.65
C ILE A 51 14.57 5.93 -7.96
N ASP A 52 15.32 7.02 -7.88
CA ASP A 52 16.76 6.97 -8.13
C ASP A 52 17.55 6.61 -6.86
N ARG A 53 17.06 6.99 -5.69
CA ARG A 53 17.66 6.64 -4.41
C ARG A 53 16.62 6.42 -3.33
N LEU A 54 16.70 5.30 -2.64
CA LEU A 54 15.93 5.02 -1.42
C LEU A 54 16.72 5.50 -0.21
N ILE A 55 16.05 6.20 0.69
CA ILE A 55 16.60 6.67 1.96
C ILE A 55 15.76 6.06 3.09
N SER A 56 16.35 5.08 3.78
CA SER A 56 15.68 4.38 4.88
C SER A 56 15.93 5.07 6.22
N PHE A 57 14.94 5.01 7.10
CA PHE A 57 15.09 5.38 8.51
C PHE A 57 14.73 4.20 9.38
N THR A 58 15.67 3.77 10.20
CA THR A 58 15.42 2.69 11.19
C THR A 58 14.48 3.16 12.30
N GLU A 59 13.93 2.22 13.04
CA GLU A 59 13.07 2.53 14.18
C GLU A 59 13.83 3.33 15.24
N GLU A 60 15.09 2.97 15.53
CA GLU A 60 15.94 3.70 16.45
C GLU A 60 16.21 5.15 16.02
N GLU A 61 16.50 5.37 14.72
CA GLU A 61 16.72 6.71 14.19
C GLU A 61 15.46 7.58 14.31
N ARG A 62 14.27 6.99 14.10
CA ARG A 62 12.99 7.71 14.19
C ARG A 62 12.56 8.03 15.63
N HIS A 63 12.96 7.21 16.59
CA HIS A 63 12.63 7.41 18.01
C HIS A 63 13.66 8.27 18.76
N SER A 64 14.88 8.40 18.22
CA SER A 64 15.91 9.27 18.79
C SER A 64 15.91 10.64 18.11
N PHE A 65 15.48 11.68 18.82
CA PHE A 65 15.41 13.04 18.30
C PHE A 65 16.74 13.53 17.70
N PHE A 66 17.85 13.33 18.39
CA PHE A 66 19.16 13.77 17.92
C PHE A 66 19.64 13.00 16.68
N ARG A 67 19.47 11.67 16.65
CA ARG A 67 19.81 10.84 15.48
C ARG A 67 18.94 11.24 14.29
N TYR A 68 17.67 11.46 14.53
CA TYR A 68 16.71 11.85 13.49
C TYR A 68 17.11 13.21 12.87
N ILE A 69 17.29 14.26 13.68
CA ILE A 69 17.68 15.60 13.19
C ILE A 69 19.02 15.55 12.47
N LYS A 70 20.03 14.88 13.04
CA LYS A 70 21.36 14.76 12.42
C LYS A 70 21.24 14.12 11.02
N LYS A 71 20.44 13.07 10.88
CA LYS A 71 20.26 12.40 9.60
C LYS A 71 19.47 13.27 8.61
N VAL A 72 18.40 13.93 9.05
CA VAL A 72 17.64 14.87 8.21
C VAL A 72 18.54 15.99 7.73
N TYR A 73 19.32 16.62 8.65
CA TYR A 73 20.28 17.68 8.33
C TYR A 73 21.29 17.21 7.27
N HIS A 74 21.88 16.04 7.46
CA HIS A 74 22.82 15.47 6.50
C HIS A 74 22.19 15.29 5.12
N ILE A 75 20.96 14.73 5.03
CA ILE A 75 20.26 14.49 3.77
C ILE A 75 20.05 15.79 3.00
N VAL A 76 19.51 16.83 3.65
CA VAL A 76 19.14 18.08 2.96
C VAL A 76 20.30 19.03 2.71
N HIS A 77 21.46 18.82 3.37
CA HIS A 77 22.66 19.63 3.16
C HIS A 77 23.72 18.95 2.27
N SER A 78 23.71 17.60 2.20
CA SER A 78 24.59 16.89 1.29
C SER A 78 24.07 16.88 -0.16
N THR A 79 22.82 17.20 -0.35
CA THR A 79 22.18 17.24 -1.67
C THR A 79 21.25 18.45 -1.73
N HIS A 80 21.44 19.31 -2.73
CA HIS A 80 20.51 20.40 -2.98
C HIS A 80 19.26 19.85 -3.68
N TYR A 81 18.10 20.00 -3.03
CA TYR A 81 16.81 19.61 -3.61
C TYR A 81 16.07 20.85 -4.12
N ASP A 82 15.63 20.79 -5.38
CA ASP A 82 14.75 21.81 -5.98
C ASP A 82 13.33 21.72 -5.42
N VAL A 83 12.90 20.49 -5.08
CA VAL A 83 11.57 20.16 -4.60
C VAL A 83 11.65 19.20 -3.42
N ILE A 84 10.94 19.53 -2.34
CA ILE A 84 10.67 18.63 -1.21
C ILE A 84 9.16 18.42 -1.11
N ILE A 85 8.70 17.18 -1.17
CA ILE A 85 7.28 16.80 -1.06
C ILE A 85 7.09 15.96 0.19
N ASP A 86 6.49 16.55 1.21
CA ASP A 86 6.13 15.84 2.44
C ASP A 86 4.65 15.38 2.37
N MET A 87 4.46 14.14 1.93
CA MET A 87 3.15 13.53 1.75
C MET A 87 2.49 13.11 3.09
N ARG A 88 3.08 13.45 4.22
CA ARG A 88 2.52 13.20 5.56
C ARG A 88 2.34 14.47 6.38
N SER A 89 3.28 15.39 6.31
CA SER A 89 3.29 16.69 7.00
C SER A 89 3.02 16.58 8.50
N THR A 90 3.84 15.77 9.17
CA THR A 90 3.88 15.66 10.64
C THR A 90 5.00 16.50 11.22
N MET A 91 5.00 16.71 12.55
CA MET A 91 6.05 17.46 13.23
C MET A 91 7.46 16.97 12.88
N ASN A 92 7.65 15.66 12.78
CA ASN A 92 8.95 15.10 12.44
C ASN A 92 9.27 15.24 10.93
N THR A 93 8.32 14.99 10.05
CA THR A 93 8.59 15.00 8.60
C THR A 93 8.76 16.41 8.06
N MET A 94 8.14 17.43 8.65
CA MET A 94 8.34 18.82 8.22
C MET A 94 9.75 19.35 8.45
N LEU A 95 10.58 18.69 9.30
CA LEU A 95 11.97 19.07 9.52
C LEU A 95 12.82 19.03 8.24
N PHE A 96 12.52 18.14 7.29
CA PHE A 96 13.19 18.13 5.98
C PHE A 96 13.02 19.47 5.26
N ALA A 97 11.82 20.04 5.27
CA ALA A 97 11.54 21.32 4.66
C ALA A 97 12.07 22.51 5.49
N GLN A 98 12.00 22.43 6.82
CA GLN A 98 12.48 23.49 7.71
C GLN A 98 14.00 23.65 7.66
N LEU A 99 14.74 22.53 7.59
CA LEU A 99 16.20 22.53 7.51
C LEU A 99 16.73 22.77 6.08
N SER A 100 15.84 23.00 5.11
CA SER A 100 16.19 23.31 3.72
C SER A 100 15.45 24.57 3.21
N PRO A 101 15.67 25.74 3.81
CA PRO A 101 14.92 26.97 3.47
C PRO A 101 15.18 27.46 2.04
N SER A 102 16.32 27.12 1.45
CA SER A 102 16.70 27.45 0.08
C SER A 102 15.98 26.61 -0.99
N THR A 103 15.34 25.50 -0.61
CA THR A 103 14.56 24.67 -1.52
C THR A 103 13.39 25.48 -2.10
N ARG A 104 13.32 25.53 -3.44
CA ARG A 104 12.35 26.36 -4.16
C ARG A 104 10.91 25.96 -3.90
N TYR A 105 10.61 24.65 -3.92
CA TYR A 105 9.28 24.11 -3.63
C TYR A 105 9.31 23.19 -2.41
N ARG A 106 8.80 23.67 -1.31
CA ARG A 106 8.57 22.89 -0.09
C ARG A 106 7.08 22.64 0.03
N ILE A 107 6.63 21.47 -0.44
CA ILE A 107 5.22 21.12 -0.61
C ILE A 107 4.77 20.26 0.58
N GLY A 108 3.67 20.63 1.20
CA GLY A 108 3.10 19.88 2.31
C GLY A 108 1.61 20.12 2.50
N ILE A 109 0.99 19.26 3.32
CA ILE A 109 -0.43 19.34 3.64
C ILE A 109 -0.68 20.52 4.60
N LYS A 110 -1.65 21.37 4.28
CA LYS A 110 -2.04 22.53 5.09
C LYS A 110 -2.62 22.08 6.43
N LYS A 111 -1.88 22.35 7.50
CA LYS A 111 -2.30 22.14 8.90
C LYS A 111 -1.91 23.39 9.70
N GLY A 112 -2.51 23.61 10.87
CA GLY A 112 -2.23 24.81 11.66
C GLY A 112 -0.74 25.05 11.96
N TYR A 113 -0.01 23.95 12.24
CA TYR A 113 1.41 23.98 12.62
C TYR A 113 2.39 23.87 11.43
N THR A 114 1.93 23.67 10.19
CA THR A 114 2.82 23.46 9.02
C THR A 114 3.22 24.75 8.31
N LYS A 115 2.66 25.89 8.69
CA LYS A 115 2.84 27.18 7.99
C LYS A 115 4.29 27.64 7.86
N LEU A 116 5.15 27.34 8.86
CA LEU A 116 6.55 27.77 8.87
C LEU A 116 7.48 26.80 8.13
N ALA A 117 7.03 25.59 7.80
CA ALA A 117 7.84 24.60 7.14
C ALA A 117 7.75 24.64 5.60
N PHE A 118 6.53 24.83 5.10
CA PHE A 118 6.26 24.76 3.67
C PHE A 118 5.98 26.15 3.08
N ASN A 119 6.31 26.32 1.80
CA ASN A 119 5.93 27.49 1.01
C ASN A 119 4.83 27.17 -0.03
N CYS A 120 4.53 25.88 -0.21
CA CYS A 120 3.44 25.41 -1.05
C CYS A 120 2.55 24.46 -0.24
N PHE A 121 1.23 24.72 -0.27
CA PHE A 121 0.29 23.98 0.56
C PHE A 121 -0.77 23.27 -0.29
N VAL A 122 -1.01 22.01 0.08
CA VAL A 122 -2.12 21.22 -0.43
C VAL A 122 -3.17 21.07 0.67
N PRO A 123 -4.47 21.22 0.36
CA PRO A 123 -5.53 21.00 1.33
C PRO A 123 -5.48 19.58 1.91
N ARG A 124 -6.05 19.39 3.11
CA ARG A 124 -6.33 18.04 3.61
C ARG A 124 -7.28 17.31 2.68
N SER A 125 -7.18 15.99 2.63
CA SER A 125 -8.13 15.14 1.92
C SER A 125 -9.58 15.51 2.28
N ARG A 126 -10.43 15.59 1.27
CA ARG A 126 -11.86 15.86 1.42
C ARG A 126 -12.62 14.57 1.70
N ALA A 127 -13.78 14.67 2.32
CA ALA A 127 -14.68 13.51 2.45
C ALA A 127 -15.03 12.96 1.05
N GLY A 128 -14.86 11.66 0.86
CA GLY A 128 -15.10 10.99 -0.42
C GLY A 128 -13.98 11.12 -1.47
N GLN A 129 -12.92 11.88 -1.21
CA GLN A 129 -11.77 11.95 -2.10
C GLN A 129 -10.95 10.66 -2.00
N SER A 130 -10.53 10.11 -3.14
CA SER A 130 -9.64 8.98 -3.16
C SER A 130 -8.24 9.33 -2.63
N MET A 131 -7.53 8.36 -2.05
CA MET A 131 -6.15 8.59 -1.62
C MET A 131 -5.19 8.80 -2.81
N ILE A 132 -5.52 8.28 -3.99
CA ILE A 132 -4.76 8.54 -5.22
C ILE A 132 -4.89 10.02 -5.60
N ASP A 133 -6.11 10.54 -5.70
CA ASP A 133 -6.34 11.96 -6.05
C ASP A 133 -5.70 12.89 -5.03
N HIS A 134 -5.81 12.54 -3.73
CA HIS A 134 -5.17 13.33 -2.69
C HIS A 134 -3.63 13.33 -2.80
N ASN A 135 -3.04 12.20 -3.16
CA ASN A 135 -1.60 12.12 -3.41
C ASN A 135 -1.22 12.93 -4.66
N LEU A 136 -1.97 12.83 -5.76
CA LEU A 136 -1.73 13.59 -6.99
C LEU A 136 -1.90 15.09 -6.78
N ASP A 137 -2.80 15.53 -5.90
CA ASP A 137 -2.94 16.94 -5.52
C ASP A 137 -1.63 17.55 -4.99
N MET A 138 -0.72 16.73 -4.44
CA MET A 138 0.61 17.19 -3.99
C MET A 138 1.45 17.76 -5.14
N LEU A 139 1.14 17.44 -6.39
CA LEU A 139 1.87 17.93 -7.56
C LEU A 139 1.35 19.28 -8.09
N LYS A 140 0.14 19.72 -7.73
CA LYS A 140 -0.45 20.98 -8.22
C LYS A 140 0.47 22.20 -8.12
N PRO A 141 1.26 22.41 -7.04
CA PRO A 141 2.18 23.52 -6.98
C PRO A 141 3.23 23.54 -8.10
N LEU A 142 3.51 22.38 -8.72
CA LEU A 142 4.49 22.24 -9.80
C LEU A 142 3.92 22.53 -11.21
N GLU A 143 2.62 22.80 -11.36
CA GLU A 143 2.00 23.23 -12.62
C GLU A 143 2.65 24.51 -13.18
N LYS A 144 3.26 25.30 -12.31
CA LYS A 144 4.03 26.50 -12.68
C LYS A 144 5.33 26.18 -13.44
N GLU A 145 5.85 24.97 -13.32
CA GLU A 145 7.07 24.51 -14.01
C GLU A 145 6.77 23.86 -15.36
N GLY A 146 5.51 23.54 -15.64
CA GLY A 146 5.07 22.93 -16.89
C GLY A 146 3.81 22.11 -16.75
N LYS A 147 3.33 21.58 -17.86
CA LYS A 147 2.16 20.71 -17.89
C LYS A 147 2.45 19.39 -17.17
N LEU A 148 1.62 19.04 -16.20
CA LEU A 148 1.72 17.77 -15.51
C LEU A 148 1.12 16.64 -16.34
N ALA A 149 1.86 15.54 -16.44
CA ALA A 149 1.40 14.25 -16.98
C ALA A 149 1.10 13.31 -15.80
N LEU A 150 -0.13 13.46 -15.25
CA LEU A 150 -0.55 12.68 -14.09
C LEU A 150 -0.74 11.21 -14.46
N ASP A 151 -0.35 10.33 -13.53
CA ASP A 151 -0.50 8.88 -13.60
C ASP A 151 -1.16 8.39 -12.32
N ASP A 152 -2.34 7.82 -12.42
CA ASP A 152 -3.12 7.30 -11.28
C ASP A 152 -2.79 5.83 -10.97
N HIS A 153 -1.86 5.23 -11.71
CA HIS A 153 -1.35 3.89 -11.45
C HIS A 153 -0.22 3.94 -10.43
N PHE A 154 -0.42 3.29 -9.31
CA PHE A 154 0.64 2.99 -8.39
C PHE A 154 1.26 1.63 -8.73
N THR A 155 2.57 1.56 -8.68
CA THR A 155 3.33 0.41 -9.20
C THR A 155 4.35 -0.09 -8.19
N LEU A 156 4.72 -1.36 -8.34
CA LEU A 156 5.84 -2.00 -7.67
C LEU A 156 6.70 -2.70 -8.71
N HIS A 157 7.94 -2.97 -8.37
CA HIS A 157 8.89 -3.60 -9.28
C HIS A 157 9.70 -4.67 -8.57
N ILE A 158 9.87 -5.81 -9.25
CA ILE A 158 10.84 -6.85 -8.90
C ILE A 158 11.64 -7.22 -10.13
N THR A 159 12.81 -7.75 -9.93
CA THR A 159 13.67 -8.22 -11.03
C THR A 159 13.14 -9.51 -11.64
N PRO A 160 13.45 -9.80 -12.92
CA PRO A 160 13.14 -11.10 -13.52
C PRO A 160 13.69 -12.29 -12.71
N ALA A 161 14.89 -12.16 -12.16
CA ALA A 161 15.50 -13.21 -11.34
C ALA A 161 14.70 -13.51 -10.06
N GLU A 162 14.15 -12.47 -9.39
CA GLU A 162 13.27 -12.65 -8.22
C GLU A 162 11.97 -13.34 -8.62
N GLN A 163 11.38 -12.95 -9.75
CA GLN A 163 10.19 -13.60 -10.27
C GLN A 163 10.43 -15.07 -10.60
N ASP A 164 11.52 -15.37 -11.32
CA ASP A 164 11.88 -16.73 -11.71
C ASP A 164 12.15 -17.62 -10.48
N ALA A 165 12.85 -17.10 -9.47
CA ALA A 165 13.09 -17.82 -8.23
C ALA A 165 11.78 -18.15 -7.48
N TYR A 166 10.84 -17.20 -7.44
CA TYR A 166 9.55 -17.43 -6.80
C TYR A 166 8.66 -18.37 -7.61
N ASP A 167 8.70 -18.31 -8.94
CA ASP A 167 8.00 -19.25 -9.83
C ASP A 167 8.47 -20.70 -9.63
N GLN A 168 9.79 -20.89 -9.44
CA GLN A 168 10.33 -22.22 -9.12
C GLN A 168 9.82 -22.72 -7.76
N TYR A 169 9.76 -21.82 -6.76
CA TYR A 169 9.16 -22.14 -5.47
C TYR A 169 7.68 -22.52 -5.61
N LEU A 170 6.88 -21.75 -6.34
CA LEU A 170 5.46 -22.05 -6.58
C LEU A 170 5.28 -23.42 -7.21
N LYS A 171 6.05 -23.74 -8.25
CA LYS A 171 6.04 -25.06 -8.92
C LYS A 171 6.41 -26.19 -7.95
N ALA A 172 7.43 -25.99 -7.12
CA ALA A 172 7.83 -26.96 -6.09
C ALA A 172 6.75 -27.19 -5.04
N GLN A 173 5.89 -26.18 -4.77
CA GLN A 173 4.70 -26.31 -3.92
C GLN A 173 3.47 -26.89 -4.66
N GLY A 174 3.62 -27.30 -5.89
CA GLY A 174 2.55 -27.91 -6.70
C GLY A 174 1.56 -26.90 -7.28
N ILE A 175 1.96 -25.62 -7.43
CA ILE A 175 1.17 -24.61 -8.15
C ILE A 175 1.40 -24.75 -9.65
N GLU A 176 0.32 -24.83 -10.39
CA GLU A 176 0.29 -24.82 -11.85
C GLU A 176 0.10 -23.37 -12.34
N LEU A 177 1.16 -22.74 -12.86
CA LEU A 177 1.15 -21.32 -13.24
C LEU A 177 0.26 -20.99 -14.45
N ASN A 178 -0.18 -21.99 -15.19
CA ASN A 178 -1.13 -21.88 -16.31
C ASN A 178 -2.59 -21.94 -15.87
N LYS A 179 -2.87 -22.26 -14.61
CA LYS A 179 -4.22 -22.26 -14.03
C LYS A 179 -4.51 -20.97 -13.26
N PRO A 180 -5.78 -20.57 -13.13
CA PRO A 180 -6.14 -19.43 -12.32
C PRO A 180 -5.72 -19.58 -10.85
N ILE A 181 -5.21 -18.50 -10.27
CA ILE A 181 -4.80 -18.43 -8.86
C ILE A 181 -5.58 -17.31 -8.18
N LEU A 182 -6.34 -17.64 -7.13
CA LEU A 182 -6.97 -16.68 -6.23
C LEU A 182 -6.06 -16.44 -5.03
N LEU A 183 -5.66 -15.20 -4.81
CA LEU A 183 -5.04 -14.81 -3.55
C LEU A 183 -6.12 -14.37 -2.56
N ALA A 184 -6.33 -15.15 -1.51
CA ALA A 184 -7.37 -14.90 -0.52
C ALA A 184 -6.79 -14.24 0.74
N GLY A 185 -7.14 -12.98 0.99
CA GLY A 185 -6.84 -12.24 2.21
C GLY A 185 -7.81 -12.60 3.33
N VAL A 186 -7.67 -13.82 3.87
CA VAL A 186 -8.60 -14.39 4.84
C VAL A 186 -8.50 -13.76 6.23
N THR A 187 -7.38 -13.08 6.52
CA THR A 187 -7.08 -12.41 7.79
C THR A 187 -6.67 -10.96 7.57
N ALA A 188 -6.62 -10.18 8.64
CA ALA A 188 -6.04 -8.85 8.65
C ALA A 188 -5.28 -8.62 9.97
N LYS A 189 -4.26 -7.75 9.94
CA LYS A 189 -3.45 -7.40 11.11
C LYS A 189 -4.26 -6.88 12.30
N LEU A 190 -5.37 -6.21 12.02
CA LEU A 190 -6.24 -5.60 13.03
C LEU A 190 -7.57 -6.36 13.05
N ASP A 191 -7.98 -6.85 14.22
CA ASP A 191 -9.16 -7.68 14.36
C ASP A 191 -10.43 -7.02 13.80
N TYR A 192 -10.61 -5.71 14.01
CA TYR A 192 -11.76 -4.96 13.48
C TYR A 192 -11.80 -4.85 11.96
N LYS A 193 -10.70 -5.19 11.28
CA LYS A 193 -10.60 -5.28 9.80
C LYS A 193 -10.78 -6.69 9.28
N THR A 194 -10.85 -7.67 10.18
CA THR A 194 -11.04 -9.07 9.80
C THR A 194 -12.53 -9.37 9.71
N TRP A 195 -12.96 -9.82 8.54
CA TRP A 195 -14.33 -10.25 8.35
C TRP A 195 -14.64 -11.51 9.18
N ASN A 196 -15.92 -11.71 9.51
CA ASN A 196 -16.35 -12.85 10.30
C ASN A 196 -15.87 -14.17 9.69
N GLU A 197 -15.19 -14.98 10.49
CA GLU A 197 -14.52 -16.22 10.07
C GLU A 197 -15.50 -17.22 9.44
N GLY A 198 -16.67 -17.42 10.04
CA GLY A 198 -17.68 -18.34 9.49
C GLY A 198 -18.20 -17.89 8.13
N ARG A 199 -18.39 -16.59 7.93
CA ARG A 199 -18.80 -16.04 6.63
C ARG A 199 -17.69 -16.17 5.58
N MET A 200 -16.43 -15.93 5.97
CA MET A 200 -15.26 -16.12 5.11
C MET A 200 -15.17 -17.58 4.67
N THR A 201 -15.25 -18.50 5.62
CA THR A 201 -15.23 -19.96 5.38
C THR A 201 -16.35 -20.38 4.43
N TRP A 202 -17.59 -19.96 4.71
CA TRP A 202 -18.74 -20.28 3.85
C TRP A 202 -18.55 -19.76 2.42
N THR A 203 -18.10 -18.50 2.27
CA THR A 203 -17.89 -17.90 0.95
C THR A 203 -16.82 -18.64 0.15
N LEU A 204 -15.70 -18.95 0.79
CA LEU A 204 -14.64 -19.74 0.15
C LEU A 204 -15.09 -21.15 -0.20
N GLN A 205 -15.91 -21.78 0.63
CA GLN A 205 -16.48 -23.10 0.34
C GLN A 205 -17.35 -23.07 -0.94
N GLN A 206 -18.26 -22.08 -1.04
CA GLN A 206 -19.09 -21.89 -2.23
C GLN A 206 -18.22 -21.62 -3.48
N PHE A 207 -17.18 -20.79 -3.33
CA PHE A 207 -16.25 -20.45 -4.42
C PHE A 207 -15.51 -21.69 -4.92
N ILE A 208 -14.92 -22.49 -4.02
CA ILE A 208 -14.17 -23.70 -4.35
C ILE A 208 -15.04 -24.74 -5.03
N GLN A 209 -16.29 -24.90 -4.58
CA GLN A 209 -17.25 -25.82 -5.21
C GLN A 209 -17.63 -25.37 -6.61
N LYS A 210 -17.81 -24.07 -6.83
CA LYS A 210 -18.22 -23.50 -8.11
C LYS A 210 -17.09 -23.48 -9.14
N TYR A 211 -15.83 -23.30 -8.68
CA TYR A 211 -14.66 -23.15 -9.53
C TYR A 211 -13.57 -24.17 -9.16
N PRO A 212 -13.75 -25.46 -9.52
CA PRO A 212 -12.87 -26.55 -9.08
C PRO A 212 -11.44 -26.46 -9.61
N ASP A 213 -11.21 -25.76 -10.72
CA ASP A 213 -9.90 -25.61 -11.34
C ASP A 213 -9.07 -24.44 -10.78
N VAL A 214 -9.67 -23.58 -9.94
CA VAL A 214 -8.97 -22.45 -9.35
C VAL A 214 -8.12 -22.90 -8.17
N GLN A 215 -6.86 -22.52 -8.16
CA GLN A 215 -5.96 -22.68 -7.04
C GLN A 215 -6.12 -21.51 -6.08
N VAL A 216 -6.24 -21.77 -4.79
CA VAL A 216 -6.44 -20.74 -3.77
C VAL A 216 -5.20 -20.69 -2.86
N ILE A 217 -4.61 -19.52 -2.73
CA ILE A 217 -3.48 -19.26 -1.81
C ILE A 217 -3.98 -18.30 -0.74
N PHE A 218 -3.77 -18.62 0.53
CA PHE A 218 -4.12 -17.71 1.62
C PHE A 218 -2.98 -16.73 1.89
N ASN A 219 -3.32 -15.45 1.95
CA ASN A 219 -2.39 -14.40 2.36
C ASN A 219 -2.56 -14.12 3.85
N TYR A 220 -1.50 -14.32 4.61
CA TYR A 220 -1.45 -14.09 6.05
C TYR A 220 -0.03 -13.72 6.51
N ALA A 221 0.05 -13.01 7.63
CA ALA A 221 1.32 -12.78 8.33
C ALA A 221 1.60 -13.88 9.36
N PRO A 222 2.87 -14.06 9.77
CA PRO A 222 3.21 -14.97 10.87
C PRO A 222 2.48 -14.64 12.17
N GLY A 223 2.33 -15.64 13.04
CA GLY A 223 1.65 -15.53 14.33
C GLY A 223 0.13 -15.68 14.22
N LYS A 224 -0.63 -14.83 14.90
CA LYS A 224 -2.10 -14.92 15.00
C LYS A 224 -2.81 -15.01 13.64
N GLU A 225 -2.33 -14.28 12.65
CA GLU A 225 -2.93 -14.34 11.30
C GLU A 225 -2.76 -15.74 10.69
N LYS A 226 -1.57 -16.33 10.82
CA LYS A 226 -1.31 -17.71 10.35
C LYS A 226 -2.21 -18.71 11.07
N GLU A 227 -2.34 -18.63 12.40
CA GLU A 227 -3.22 -19.51 13.18
C GLU A 227 -4.68 -19.41 12.71
N ASN A 228 -5.17 -18.19 12.49
CA ASN A 228 -6.52 -17.96 11.98
C ASN A 228 -6.70 -18.52 10.54
N ALA A 229 -5.71 -18.33 9.66
CA ALA A 229 -5.74 -18.88 8.31
C ALA A 229 -5.80 -20.41 8.31
N TYR A 230 -5.01 -21.07 9.16
CA TYR A 230 -5.03 -22.51 9.31
C TYR A 230 -6.36 -23.00 9.88
N ARG A 231 -6.97 -22.29 10.83
CA ARG A 231 -8.30 -22.63 11.37
C ARG A 231 -9.38 -22.56 10.27
N ILE A 232 -9.35 -21.52 9.41
CA ILE A 232 -10.26 -21.45 8.25
C ILE A 232 -10.03 -22.63 7.31
N TYR A 233 -8.78 -23.00 7.04
CA TYR A 233 -8.44 -24.14 6.19
C TYR A 233 -8.97 -25.47 6.76
N GLU A 234 -8.87 -25.67 8.09
CA GLU A 234 -9.46 -26.83 8.79
C GLU A 234 -10.99 -26.87 8.63
N GLN A 235 -11.65 -25.73 8.87
CA GLN A 235 -13.11 -25.61 8.73
C GLN A 235 -13.61 -25.85 7.30
N LEU A 236 -12.78 -25.55 6.30
CA LEU A 236 -13.07 -25.87 4.90
C LEU A 236 -12.95 -27.35 4.58
N GLY A 237 -12.44 -28.18 5.51
CA GLY A 237 -12.17 -29.61 5.28
C GLY A 237 -10.91 -29.89 4.47
N LYS A 238 -9.94 -28.99 4.49
CA LYS A 238 -8.62 -29.13 3.83
C LYS A 238 -8.70 -29.42 2.33
N PRO A 239 -9.42 -28.62 1.56
CA PRO A 239 -9.61 -28.88 0.14
C PRO A 239 -8.28 -28.77 -0.62
N LYS A 240 -8.08 -29.68 -1.59
CA LYS A 240 -6.84 -29.75 -2.39
C LYS A 240 -6.54 -28.46 -3.18
N GLN A 241 -7.57 -27.69 -3.50
CA GLN A 241 -7.42 -26.40 -4.20
C GLN A 241 -6.74 -25.35 -3.34
N VAL A 242 -6.86 -25.42 -2.00
CA VAL A 242 -6.21 -24.48 -1.08
C VAL A 242 -4.79 -24.93 -0.81
N ARG A 243 -3.83 -24.12 -1.24
CA ARG A 243 -2.39 -24.34 -1.05
C ARG A 243 -1.89 -23.57 0.16
N ILE A 244 -2.31 -24.01 1.35
CA ILE A 244 -2.02 -23.32 2.63
C ILE A 244 -0.52 -23.21 2.94
N GLN A 245 0.30 -24.14 2.40
CA GLN A 245 1.75 -24.15 2.58
C GLN A 245 2.50 -23.09 1.74
N VAL A 246 1.84 -22.48 0.76
CA VAL A 246 2.46 -21.42 -0.07
C VAL A 246 2.51 -20.13 0.73
N GLU A 247 3.71 -19.67 1.04
CA GLU A 247 3.96 -18.47 1.82
C GLU A 247 4.85 -17.49 1.04
N ALA A 248 4.56 -16.20 1.15
CA ALA A 248 5.48 -15.14 0.80
C ALA A 248 6.23 -14.70 2.07
N LYS A 249 7.51 -15.05 2.18
CA LYS A 249 8.35 -14.79 3.38
C LYS A 249 8.83 -13.34 3.45
N SER A 250 8.74 -12.62 2.36
CA SER A 250 9.09 -11.20 2.26
C SER A 250 8.04 -10.42 1.47
N GLN A 251 8.10 -9.09 1.59
CA GLN A 251 7.23 -8.22 0.79
C GLN A 251 7.51 -8.36 -0.71
N ARG A 252 8.76 -8.59 -1.11
CA ARG A 252 9.16 -8.79 -2.52
C ARG A 252 8.64 -10.12 -3.07
N GLU A 253 8.69 -11.19 -2.27
CA GLU A 253 8.06 -12.45 -2.63
C GLU A 253 6.53 -12.31 -2.78
N LEU A 254 5.89 -11.45 -1.96
CA LEU A 254 4.47 -11.16 -2.12
C LEU A 254 4.17 -10.40 -3.43
N VAL A 255 5.08 -9.54 -3.91
CA VAL A 255 4.97 -8.94 -5.25
C VAL A 255 5.12 -10.01 -6.33
N ALA A 256 6.09 -10.93 -6.19
CA ALA A 256 6.28 -12.04 -7.12
C ALA A 256 5.03 -12.93 -7.19
N LEU A 257 4.43 -13.25 -6.04
CA LEU A 257 3.15 -13.96 -5.98
C LEU A 257 2.04 -13.15 -6.65
N ALA A 258 1.92 -11.87 -6.35
CA ALA A 258 0.91 -10.98 -6.89
C ALA A 258 0.96 -10.88 -8.43
N ASN A 259 2.14 -10.96 -9.03
CA ASN A 259 2.28 -11.00 -10.49
C ASN A 259 1.66 -12.28 -11.11
N ARG A 260 1.58 -13.37 -10.35
CA ARG A 260 1.05 -14.67 -10.81
C ARG A 260 -0.42 -14.90 -10.51
N VAL A 261 -1.00 -14.13 -9.58
CA VAL A 261 -2.42 -14.31 -9.26
C VAL A 261 -3.32 -13.76 -10.37
N THR A 262 -4.49 -14.38 -10.48
CA THR A 262 -5.56 -13.92 -11.39
C THR A 262 -6.34 -12.79 -10.75
N MET A 263 -6.60 -12.88 -9.43
CA MET A 263 -7.30 -11.85 -8.67
C MET A 263 -7.05 -11.99 -7.16
N TYR A 264 -7.39 -10.94 -6.43
CA TYR A 264 -7.45 -10.92 -4.98
C TYR A 264 -8.90 -10.93 -4.49
N PHE A 265 -9.17 -11.69 -3.44
CA PHE A 265 -10.41 -11.63 -2.67
C PHE A 265 -10.13 -11.59 -1.19
N GLY A 266 -10.82 -10.75 -0.42
CA GLY A 266 -10.76 -10.80 1.03
C GLY A 266 -10.67 -9.46 1.72
N ASN A 267 -10.15 -9.47 2.96
CA ASN A 267 -10.08 -8.30 3.81
C ASN A 267 -9.19 -7.20 3.22
N GLU A 268 -9.52 -5.93 3.52
CA GLU A 268 -8.65 -4.82 3.15
C GLU A 268 -7.31 -4.90 3.90
N GLY A 269 -6.21 -4.55 3.21
CA GLY A 269 -4.87 -4.59 3.80
C GLY A 269 -3.76 -4.37 2.79
N GLY A 270 -2.51 -4.46 3.27
CA GLY A 270 -1.32 -4.22 2.44
C GLY A 270 -1.21 -5.16 1.24
N GLY A 271 -1.57 -6.44 1.40
CA GLY A 271 -1.54 -7.43 0.31
C GLY A 271 -2.41 -7.04 -0.89
N ARG A 272 -3.62 -6.49 -0.64
CA ARG A 272 -4.49 -5.98 -1.71
C ARG A 272 -3.82 -4.87 -2.51
N HIS A 273 -3.14 -3.93 -1.84
CA HIS A 273 -2.44 -2.85 -2.54
C HIS A 273 -1.28 -3.37 -3.40
N ILE A 274 -0.57 -4.42 -2.94
CA ILE A 274 0.46 -5.08 -3.74
C ILE A 274 -0.15 -5.72 -4.98
N VAL A 275 -1.26 -6.46 -4.85
CA VAL A 275 -1.94 -7.12 -5.97
C VAL A 275 -2.39 -6.09 -7.02
N HIS A 276 -3.01 -4.99 -6.57
CA HIS A 276 -3.42 -3.91 -7.46
C HIS A 276 -2.23 -3.23 -8.15
N ALA A 277 -1.12 -3.00 -7.43
CA ALA A 277 0.11 -2.45 -8.00
C ALA A 277 0.75 -3.34 -9.09
N CYS A 278 0.40 -4.63 -9.09
CA CYS A 278 0.75 -5.59 -10.14
C CYS A 278 -0.29 -5.67 -11.28
N GLY A 279 -1.25 -4.73 -11.33
CA GLY A 279 -2.28 -4.69 -12.37
C GLY A 279 -3.33 -5.80 -12.27
N LYS A 280 -3.52 -6.39 -11.08
CA LYS A 280 -4.47 -7.51 -10.91
C LYS A 280 -5.76 -7.05 -10.24
N PRO A 281 -6.91 -7.56 -10.72
CA PRO A 281 -8.21 -7.22 -10.16
C PRO A 281 -8.36 -7.67 -8.71
N SER A 282 -9.22 -6.98 -7.96
CA SER A 282 -9.50 -7.32 -6.58
C SER A 282 -10.96 -7.10 -6.19
N PHE A 283 -11.50 -7.99 -5.36
CA PHE A 283 -12.74 -7.80 -4.65
C PHE A 283 -12.49 -7.75 -3.14
N VAL A 284 -12.87 -6.64 -2.50
CA VAL A 284 -12.43 -6.30 -1.14
C VAL A 284 -13.59 -6.27 -0.16
N ILE A 285 -13.40 -6.90 0.97
CA ILE A 285 -14.30 -6.75 2.13
C ILE A 285 -13.79 -5.55 2.93
N VAL A 286 -14.54 -4.46 2.86
CA VAL A 286 -14.17 -3.18 3.46
C VAL A 286 -14.59 -3.15 4.92
N ALA A 287 -13.66 -2.83 5.81
CA ALA A 287 -13.95 -2.74 7.24
C ALA A 287 -14.99 -1.64 7.55
N PRO A 288 -15.83 -1.82 8.59
CA PRO A 288 -16.93 -0.89 8.91
C PRO A 288 -16.49 0.56 9.11
N THR A 289 -15.27 0.78 9.57
CA THR A 289 -14.69 2.10 9.85
C THR A 289 -13.95 2.70 8.66
N THR A 290 -13.88 1.98 7.53
CA THR A 290 -13.12 2.40 6.34
C THR A 290 -14.08 2.92 5.29
N ASN A 291 -13.77 4.08 4.71
CA ASN A 291 -14.53 4.61 3.59
C ASN A 291 -14.08 3.93 2.29
N LYS A 292 -15.01 3.23 1.62
CA LYS A 292 -14.80 2.49 0.36
C LYS A 292 -14.22 3.40 -0.73
N THR A 293 -14.80 4.58 -0.96
CA THR A 293 -14.37 5.49 -2.03
C THR A 293 -12.98 6.08 -1.81
N THR A 294 -12.56 6.20 -0.55
CA THR A 294 -11.22 6.72 -0.22
C THR A 294 -10.12 5.72 -0.54
N TRP A 295 -10.38 4.42 -0.37
CA TRP A 295 -9.33 3.41 -0.40
C TRP A 295 -9.37 2.46 -1.60
N LEU A 296 -10.50 2.36 -2.31
CA LEU A 296 -10.57 1.59 -3.55
C LEU A 296 -10.22 2.50 -4.73
N PRO A 297 -9.16 2.18 -5.50
CA PRO A 297 -8.79 2.92 -6.69
C PRO A 297 -9.91 2.91 -7.73
N GLN A 298 -10.03 4.00 -8.47
CA GLN A 298 -10.99 4.16 -9.57
C GLN A 298 -10.23 4.31 -10.91
N ASN A 299 -9.12 3.59 -11.07
CA ASN A 299 -8.37 3.49 -12.33
C ASN A 299 -8.81 2.27 -13.14
N ASP A 300 -8.10 1.95 -14.22
CA ASP A 300 -8.45 0.86 -15.15
C ASP A 300 -8.19 -0.55 -14.61
N VAL A 301 -7.51 -0.69 -13.45
CA VAL A 301 -7.37 -2.00 -12.77
C VAL A 301 -8.65 -2.30 -12.02
N PRO A 302 -9.42 -3.35 -12.43
CA PRO A 302 -10.72 -3.62 -11.86
C PRO A 302 -10.66 -3.86 -10.36
N THR A 303 -11.30 -2.97 -9.60
CA THR A 303 -11.35 -3.05 -8.15
C THR A 303 -12.76 -2.76 -7.67
N ASP A 304 -13.35 -3.69 -6.97
CA ASP A 304 -14.63 -3.51 -6.30
C ASP A 304 -14.57 -4.09 -4.88
N GLY A 305 -15.62 -3.91 -4.13
CA GLY A 305 -15.71 -4.43 -2.78
C GLY A 305 -17.07 -4.16 -2.16
N ILE A 306 -17.29 -4.78 -1.02
CA ILE A 306 -18.49 -4.62 -0.23
C ILE A 306 -18.17 -3.95 1.11
N ALA A 307 -18.90 -2.90 1.42
CA ALA A 307 -18.87 -2.21 2.71
C ALA A 307 -20.20 -2.40 3.44
N VAL A 308 -20.21 -2.21 4.74
CA VAL A 308 -21.44 -2.29 5.55
C VAL A 308 -22.50 -1.30 5.04
N THR A 309 -22.08 -0.15 4.54
CA THR A 309 -22.96 0.88 3.94
C THR A 309 -23.67 0.40 2.68
N ASP A 310 -23.14 -0.59 1.97
CA ASP A 310 -23.75 -1.12 0.74
C ASP A 310 -24.91 -2.08 1.04
N ILE A 311 -25.01 -2.60 2.30
CA ILE A 311 -25.98 -3.64 2.69
C ILE A 311 -27.20 -3.06 3.42
N GLY A 312 -27.28 -1.72 3.58
CA GLY A 312 -28.36 -1.02 4.29
C GLY A 312 -28.09 -0.82 5.78
N GLY A 313 -28.31 0.41 6.25
CA GLY A 313 -27.81 0.94 7.53
C GLY A 313 -28.39 0.38 8.84
N ASP A 314 -29.23 -0.64 8.85
CA ASP A 314 -29.78 -1.22 10.09
C ASP A 314 -28.83 -2.23 10.79
N CYS A 315 -27.84 -2.76 10.07
CA CYS A 315 -26.83 -3.64 10.67
C CYS A 315 -25.87 -2.96 11.67
N LEU A 316 -25.74 -1.64 11.65
CA LEU A 316 -24.83 -0.91 12.55
C LEU A 316 -25.42 -0.70 13.96
N LYS A 317 -26.72 -0.76 14.12
CA LYS A 317 -27.40 -0.53 15.42
C LYS A 317 -27.27 -1.68 16.40
N THR A 318 -26.96 -2.89 15.95
CA THR A 318 -26.89 -4.10 16.80
C THR A 318 -25.57 -4.30 17.54
N HIS A 319 -24.51 -3.57 17.18
CA HIS A 319 -23.20 -3.70 17.86
C HIS A 319 -22.88 -2.62 18.89
N SER A 320 -23.65 -1.52 18.95
CA SER A 320 -23.43 -0.47 19.95
C SER A 320 -24.14 -0.73 21.29
N SER A 321 -25.04 -1.71 21.38
CA SER A 321 -25.83 -2.00 22.59
C SER A 321 -25.29 -3.17 23.44
N GLN A 322 -24.16 -3.81 23.04
CA GLN A 322 -23.61 -4.92 23.84
C GLN A 322 -22.31 -4.59 24.61
N ASN A 323 -21.86 -3.35 24.61
CA ASN A 323 -20.67 -2.93 25.38
C ASN A 323 -20.97 -1.85 26.43
N VAL A 324 -22.15 -1.87 27.05
CA VAL A 324 -22.43 -1.12 28.29
C VAL A 324 -23.25 -2.01 29.22
N SER A 325 -22.56 -2.85 29.96
CA SER A 325 -22.95 -3.33 31.28
C SER A 325 -21.79 -4.02 31.96
#